data_1089552789fffeff09a7d1fd001d6c12
#
_entry.id   1089552789fffeff09a7d1fd001d6c12
#
_cell.length_a   1.000
_cell.length_b   1.000
_cell.length_c   1.000
_cell.angle_alpha   90.00
_cell.angle_beta   90.00
_cell.angle_gamma   90.00
#
_symmetry.space_group_name_H-M   'P 1'
#
loop_
_entity.id
_entity.type
_entity.pdbx_description
1 polymer ?
#
loop_
_entity_poly.entity_id
_entity_poly.type
_entity_poly.pdbx_seq_one_letter_code
_entity_poly.pdbx_strand_id
1 'polypeptide(L)'
;MPIDPRLARMILGGAHFGVLNEILIIVAALAVQDPRERPADKQMQADQKHALFREEDSDFLFYIKLWETLVSNREMSENKRRTFARNHFLSWLRLREWKKTHEQLVDLAKGLNLSFNEKKANYENLHRALLTGLLSFIANKTDERNVFMAVRQQKARIFPASALHKTNTPWVMAFEMVETSQVYLRTLAKIEPEWILLAAGDLLKHHYFEPH
;
A
#
# COMPACT_ATOMS: atom_id res chain seq x y z
N MET A 1 -4.47 17.04 13.09
CA MET A 1 -3.45 16.83 12.01
C MET A 1 -4.18 16.81 10.68
N PRO A 2 -3.82 17.61 9.69
CA PRO A 2 -4.44 17.50 8.38
C PRO A 2 -4.03 16.15 7.76
N ILE A 3 -5.02 15.34 7.40
CA ILE A 3 -4.81 14.04 6.72
C ILE A 3 -4.85 14.29 5.21
N ASP A 4 -3.93 13.66 4.46
CA ASP A 4 -4.00 13.64 3.00
C ASP A 4 -5.38 13.14 2.57
N PRO A 5 -6.08 13.84 1.67
CA PRO A 5 -7.43 13.46 1.22
C PRO A 5 -7.51 12.04 0.67
N ARG A 6 -6.44 11.52 0.06
CA ARG A 6 -6.37 10.14 -0.42
C ARG A 6 -6.45 9.15 0.74
N LEU A 7 -5.68 9.40 1.80
CA LEU A 7 -5.67 8.57 3.01
C LEU A 7 -7.02 8.62 3.73
N ALA A 8 -7.67 9.79 3.79
CA ALA A 8 -9.01 9.90 4.35
C ALA A 8 -10.04 9.07 3.57
N ARG A 9 -9.98 9.07 2.22
CA ARG A 9 -10.84 8.23 1.38
C ARG A 9 -10.61 6.74 1.64
N MET A 10 -9.35 6.30 1.79
CA MET A 10 -9.03 4.91 2.14
C MET A 10 -9.65 4.49 3.47
N ILE A 11 -9.62 5.36 4.49
CA ILE A 11 -10.24 5.09 5.80
C ILE A 11 -11.75 4.90 5.66
N LEU A 12 -12.43 5.80 4.93
CA LEU A 12 -13.86 5.68 4.66
C LEU A 12 -14.18 4.42 3.84
N GLY A 13 -13.34 4.11 2.84
CA GLY A 13 -13.41 2.86 2.09
C GLY A 13 -13.24 1.64 2.99
N GLY A 14 -12.31 1.69 3.96
CA GLY A 14 -12.10 0.64 4.95
C GLY A 14 -13.33 0.33 5.79
N ALA A 15 -14.03 1.36 6.24
CA ALA A 15 -15.30 1.21 6.96
C ALA A 15 -16.40 0.63 6.04
N HIS A 16 -16.49 1.12 4.80
CA HIS A 16 -17.49 0.67 3.82
C HIS A 16 -17.31 -0.80 3.43
N PHE A 17 -16.07 -1.25 3.19
CA PHE A 17 -15.78 -2.62 2.79
C PHE A 17 -15.54 -3.59 3.96
N GLY A 18 -15.69 -3.14 5.22
CA GLY A 18 -15.53 -3.97 6.40
C GLY A 18 -14.09 -4.46 6.63
N VAL A 19 -13.10 -3.58 6.38
CA VAL A 19 -11.65 -3.86 6.49
C VAL A 19 -10.88 -2.72 7.18
N LEU A 20 -11.58 -1.98 8.04
CA LEU A 20 -11.05 -0.77 8.66
C LEU A 20 -9.77 -1.01 9.47
N ASN A 21 -9.69 -2.13 10.19
CA ASN A 21 -8.52 -2.46 11.01
C ASN A 21 -7.24 -2.47 10.18
N GLU A 22 -7.24 -3.19 9.07
CA GLU A 22 -6.09 -3.34 8.19
C GLU A 22 -5.80 -2.04 7.42
N ILE A 23 -6.83 -1.33 7.02
CA ILE A 23 -6.67 -0.02 6.36
C ILE A 23 -6.01 0.99 7.30
N LEU A 24 -6.38 1.04 8.58
CA LEU A 24 -5.75 1.96 9.54
C LEU A 24 -4.26 1.65 9.72
N ILE A 25 -3.86 0.36 9.69
CA ILE A 25 -2.45 -0.05 9.72
C ILE A 25 -1.70 0.50 8.49
N ILE A 26 -2.24 0.25 7.29
CA ILE A 26 -1.61 0.67 6.04
C ILE A 26 -1.56 2.20 5.94
N VAL A 27 -2.67 2.88 6.18
CA VAL A 27 -2.75 4.35 6.11
C VAL A 27 -1.78 5.01 7.09
N ALA A 28 -1.65 4.48 8.30
CA ALA A 28 -0.67 4.98 9.26
C ALA A 28 0.77 4.81 8.76
N ALA A 29 1.09 3.68 8.09
CA ALA A 29 2.41 3.46 7.48
C ALA A 29 2.67 4.43 6.32
N LEU A 30 1.68 4.68 5.48
CA LEU A 30 1.79 5.60 4.34
C LEU A 30 1.86 7.08 4.75
N ALA A 31 1.38 7.42 5.95
CA ALA A 31 1.40 8.77 6.50
C ALA A 31 2.75 9.16 7.14
N VAL A 32 3.63 8.21 7.36
CA VAL A 32 4.97 8.41 7.95
C VAL A 32 6.06 7.97 6.98
N GLN A 33 7.31 8.26 7.32
CA GLN A 33 8.44 7.78 6.51
C GLN A 33 8.52 6.25 6.57
N ASP A 34 8.75 5.61 5.41
CA ASP A 34 8.90 4.15 5.29
C ASP A 34 9.91 3.61 6.33
N PRO A 35 9.55 2.61 7.13
CA PRO A 35 10.43 2.08 8.16
C PRO A 35 11.65 1.32 7.61
N ARG A 36 11.65 0.92 6.35
CA ARG A 36 12.77 0.19 5.73
C ARG A 36 13.99 1.07 5.58
N GLU A 37 15.14 0.54 5.96
CA GLU A 37 16.45 1.15 5.73
C GLU A 37 17.24 0.27 4.76
N ARG A 38 17.96 0.92 3.83
CA ARG A 38 18.73 0.23 2.80
C ARG A 38 20.11 0.85 2.70
N PRO A 39 21.02 0.59 3.69
CA PRO A 39 22.39 1.12 3.67
C PRO A 39 23.12 0.72 2.40
N ALA A 40 23.93 1.63 1.85
CA ALA A 40 24.60 1.43 0.56
C ALA A 40 25.55 0.22 0.55
N ASP A 41 26.19 -0.05 1.69
CA ASP A 41 27.12 -1.17 1.89
C ASP A 41 26.44 -2.52 2.19
N LYS A 42 25.11 -2.53 2.46
CA LYS A 42 24.35 -3.72 2.90
C LYS A 42 23.02 -3.91 2.14
N GLN A 43 22.93 -3.36 0.94
CA GLN A 43 21.66 -3.37 0.18
C GLN A 43 21.10 -4.77 -0.01
N MET A 44 21.93 -5.74 -0.43
CA MET A 44 21.48 -7.13 -0.64
C MET A 44 20.95 -7.77 0.65
N GLN A 45 21.63 -7.53 1.78
CA GLN A 45 21.23 -8.08 3.07
C GLN A 45 19.88 -7.46 3.52
N ALA A 46 19.73 -6.15 3.36
CA ALA A 46 18.48 -5.45 3.66
C ALA A 46 17.33 -5.98 2.81
N ASP A 47 17.54 -6.12 1.49
CA ASP A 47 16.55 -6.64 0.56
C ASP A 47 16.11 -8.07 0.91
N GLN A 48 17.05 -8.94 1.32
CA GLN A 48 16.75 -10.30 1.79
C GLN A 48 15.90 -10.29 3.07
N LYS A 49 16.20 -9.40 4.03
CA LYS A 49 15.43 -9.27 5.26
C LYS A 49 14.04 -8.70 5.02
N HIS A 50 13.92 -7.70 4.16
CA HIS A 50 12.63 -7.14 3.79
C HIS A 50 11.76 -8.12 2.98
N ALA A 51 12.37 -9.01 2.21
CA ALA A 51 11.66 -10.04 1.47
C ALA A 51 10.85 -10.99 2.36
N LEU A 52 11.22 -11.16 3.64
CA LEU A 52 10.47 -11.99 4.60
C LEU A 52 9.04 -11.48 4.86
N PHE A 53 8.80 -10.19 4.61
CA PHE A 53 7.51 -9.54 4.79
C PHE A 53 6.77 -9.29 3.48
N ARG A 54 7.35 -9.67 2.33
CA ARG A 54 6.68 -9.53 1.04
C ARG A 54 5.53 -10.52 0.94
N GLU A 55 4.48 -10.05 0.30
CA GLU A 55 3.38 -10.86 -0.18
C GLU A 55 3.25 -10.68 -1.69
N GLU A 56 2.86 -11.74 -2.38
CA GLU A 56 2.59 -11.69 -3.80
C GLU A 56 1.43 -10.72 -4.09
N ASP A 57 1.46 -10.12 -5.26
CA ASP A 57 0.42 -9.23 -5.79
C ASP A 57 0.20 -7.90 -5.04
N SER A 58 0.86 -7.64 -3.87
CA SER A 58 0.65 -6.38 -3.15
C SER A 58 1.80 -5.97 -2.24
N ASP A 59 2.38 -4.79 -2.49
CA ASP A 59 3.33 -4.15 -1.58
C ASP A 59 2.65 -3.63 -0.30
N PHE A 60 1.33 -3.39 -0.30
CA PHE A 60 0.61 -2.92 0.88
C PHE A 60 0.53 -3.99 1.97
N LEU A 61 0.49 -5.27 1.59
CA LEU A 61 0.44 -6.39 2.53
C LEU A 61 1.73 -6.53 3.34
N PHE A 62 2.86 -5.99 2.84
CA PHE A 62 4.10 -5.85 3.61
C PHE A 62 3.87 -5.17 4.96
N TYR A 63 3.09 -4.09 4.97
CA TYR A 63 2.82 -3.33 6.20
C TYR A 63 1.98 -4.13 7.19
N ILE A 64 0.99 -4.88 6.74
CA ILE A 64 0.17 -5.73 7.61
C ILE A 64 1.04 -6.82 8.24
N LYS A 65 1.83 -7.53 7.44
CA LYS A 65 2.68 -8.62 7.91
C LYS A 65 3.74 -8.13 8.90
N LEU A 66 4.37 -6.99 8.60
CA LEU A 66 5.33 -6.38 9.52
C LEU A 66 4.65 -5.93 10.82
N TRP A 67 3.45 -5.37 10.74
CA TRP A 67 2.67 -4.96 11.90
C TRP A 67 2.34 -6.14 12.81
N GLU A 68 1.80 -7.20 12.24
CA GLU A 68 1.46 -8.43 12.98
C GLU A 68 2.70 -9.07 13.62
N THR A 69 3.83 -9.09 12.91
CA THR A 69 5.05 -9.72 13.39
C THR A 69 5.74 -8.93 14.50
N LEU A 70 5.76 -7.62 14.41
CA LEU A 70 6.62 -6.79 15.27
C LEU A 70 5.83 -5.80 16.13
N VAL A 71 4.95 -5.01 15.53
CA VAL A 71 4.36 -3.86 16.21
C VAL A 71 3.28 -4.28 17.19
N SER A 72 2.35 -5.14 16.78
CA SER A 72 1.25 -5.63 17.61
C SER A 72 1.57 -6.87 18.43
N ASN A 73 2.75 -7.46 18.25
CA ASN A 73 3.16 -8.67 18.96
C ASN A 73 3.36 -8.41 20.46
N ARG A 74 2.39 -8.82 21.28
CA ARG A 74 2.39 -8.60 22.74
C ARG A 74 3.40 -9.45 23.50
N GLU A 75 3.86 -10.57 22.92
CA GLU A 75 4.85 -11.46 23.54
C GLU A 75 6.27 -10.91 23.43
N MET A 76 6.48 -9.90 22.58
CA MET A 76 7.79 -9.31 22.34
C MET A 76 8.00 -8.07 23.20
N SER A 77 9.00 -8.09 24.10
CA SER A 77 9.39 -6.92 24.87
C SER A 77 9.94 -5.81 23.96
N GLU A 78 9.95 -4.56 24.42
CA GLU A 78 10.45 -3.42 23.64
C GLU A 78 11.91 -3.60 23.20
N ASN A 79 12.77 -4.14 24.08
CA ASN A 79 14.15 -4.42 23.73
C ASN A 79 14.30 -5.49 22.63
N LYS A 80 13.47 -6.53 22.67
CA LYS A 80 13.41 -7.55 21.62
C LYS A 80 12.95 -6.97 20.29
N ARG A 81 11.92 -6.12 20.31
CA ARG A 81 11.44 -5.40 19.09
C ARG A 81 12.52 -4.51 18.49
N ARG A 82 13.25 -3.74 19.32
CA ARG A 82 14.33 -2.87 18.87
C ARG A 82 15.47 -3.69 18.25
N THR A 83 15.84 -4.81 18.86
CA THR A 83 16.86 -5.72 18.34
C THR A 83 16.40 -6.35 17.03
N PHE A 84 15.15 -6.79 16.95
CA PHE A 84 14.56 -7.33 15.74
C PHE A 84 14.59 -6.29 14.60
N ALA A 85 14.12 -5.06 14.86
CA ALA A 85 14.14 -3.98 13.89
C ALA A 85 15.54 -3.74 13.31
N ARG A 86 16.55 -3.62 14.17
CA ARG A 86 17.95 -3.46 13.76
C ARG A 86 18.43 -4.63 12.87
N ASN A 87 18.13 -5.86 13.25
CA ASN A 87 18.56 -7.06 12.53
C ASN A 87 17.83 -7.24 11.18
N HIS A 88 16.72 -6.52 10.96
CA HIS A 88 15.92 -6.55 9.74
C HIS A 88 16.02 -5.24 8.94
N PHE A 89 16.99 -4.38 9.26
CA PHE A 89 17.17 -3.08 8.59
C PHE A 89 15.89 -2.24 8.60
N LEU A 90 15.28 -2.13 9.79
CA LEU A 90 14.10 -1.32 10.04
C LEU A 90 14.43 -0.22 11.04
N SER A 91 14.02 1.01 10.74
CA SER A 91 14.16 2.15 11.64
C SER A 91 13.23 2.04 12.83
N TRP A 92 13.79 1.86 14.02
CA TRP A 92 13.00 1.80 15.25
C TRP A 92 12.21 3.10 15.51
N LEU A 93 12.77 4.25 15.18
CA LEU A 93 12.10 5.54 15.31
C LEU A 93 10.85 5.59 14.43
N ARG A 94 10.95 5.25 13.15
CA ARG A 94 9.83 5.27 12.20
C ARG A 94 8.76 4.23 12.55
N LEU A 95 9.14 3.07 13.10
CA LEU A 95 8.18 2.09 13.62
C LEU A 95 7.37 2.64 14.81
N ARG A 96 8.01 3.41 15.69
CA ARG A 96 7.31 4.08 16.79
C ARG A 96 6.38 5.19 16.31
N GLU A 97 6.82 5.98 15.33
CA GLU A 97 5.98 7.00 14.68
C GLU A 97 4.77 6.37 14.00
N TRP A 98 4.97 5.27 13.28
CA TRP A 98 3.89 4.51 12.65
C TRP A 98 2.87 4.03 13.69
N LYS A 99 3.35 3.42 14.79
CA LYS A 99 2.47 2.97 15.89
C LYS A 99 1.66 4.13 16.48
N LYS A 100 2.31 5.25 16.77
CA LYS A 100 1.64 6.44 17.31
C LYS A 100 0.60 7.00 16.33
N THR A 101 0.93 7.07 15.04
CA THR A 101 -0.01 7.52 14.00
C THR A 101 -1.20 6.57 13.90
N HIS A 102 -0.97 5.26 13.96
CA HIS A 102 -2.06 4.28 13.97
C HIS A 102 -3.00 4.48 15.17
N GLU A 103 -2.46 4.67 16.38
CA GLU A 103 -3.27 4.94 17.57
C GLU A 103 -4.14 6.20 17.39
N GLN A 104 -3.58 7.28 16.85
CA GLN A 104 -4.32 8.51 16.54
C GLN A 104 -5.43 8.30 15.51
N LEU A 105 -5.18 7.48 14.46
CA LEU A 105 -6.18 7.17 13.45
C LEU A 105 -7.30 6.28 14.00
N VAL A 106 -6.99 5.36 14.90
CA VAL A 106 -7.99 4.54 15.61
C VAL A 106 -8.90 5.44 16.45
N ASP A 107 -8.35 6.39 17.19
CA ASP A 107 -9.14 7.34 18.00
C ASP A 107 -10.02 8.24 17.11
N LEU A 108 -9.48 8.70 15.99
CA LEU A 108 -10.26 9.46 14.99
C LEU A 108 -11.42 8.62 14.44
N ALA A 109 -11.16 7.39 14.04
CA ALA A 109 -12.18 6.49 13.50
C ALA A 109 -13.29 6.21 14.52
N LYS A 110 -12.95 6.02 15.80
CA LYS A 110 -13.91 5.91 16.91
C LYS A 110 -14.73 7.18 17.08
N GLY A 111 -14.08 8.35 17.05
CA GLY A 111 -14.75 9.64 17.15
C GLY A 111 -15.74 9.91 16.00
N LEU A 112 -15.50 9.33 14.84
CA LEU A 112 -16.39 9.35 13.68
C LEU A 112 -17.44 8.22 13.67
N ASN A 113 -17.49 7.39 14.71
CA ASN A 113 -18.35 6.21 14.81
C ASN A 113 -18.20 5.22 13.63
N LEU A 114 -17.00 5.07 13.08
CA LEU A 114 -16.74 4.10 12.02
C LEU A 114 -16.73 2.68 12.59
N SER A 115 -17.30 1.73 11.86
CA SER A 115 -17.38 0.32 12.29
C SER A 115 -16.08 -0.41 12.01
N PHE A 116 -15.50 -0.99 13.06
CA PHE A 116 -14.32 -1.87 12.96
C PHE A 116 -14.76 -3.28 12.56
N ASN A 117 -13.93 -3.95 11.76
CA ASN A 117 -14.20 -5.32 11.34
C ASN A 117 -13.83 -6.34 12.43
N GLU A 118 -14.63 -7.40 12.54
CA GLU A 118 -14.36 -8.54 13.44
C GLU A 118 -13.52 -9.62 12.74
N LYS A 119 -13.70 -9.77 11.43
CA LYS A 119 -13.00 -10.77 10.61
C LYS A 119 -11.83 -10.16 9.89
N LYS A 120 -10.76 -10.94 9.70
CA LYS A 120 -9.60 -10.52 8.92
C LYS A 120 -10.02 -10.14 7.49
N ALA A 121 -9.43 -9.06 6.97
CA ALA A 121 -9.68 -8.59 5.62
C ALA A 121 -9.30 -9.63 4.56
N ASN A 122 -10.12 -9.78 3.53
CA ASN A 122 -9.74 -10.49 2.31
C ASN A 122 -9.02 -9.52 1.34
N TYR A 123 -8.35 -10.09 0.35
CA TYR A 123 -7.58 -9.31 -0.63
C TYR A 123 -8.45 -8.30 -1.37
N GLU A 124 -9.60 -8.72 -1.90
CA GLU A 124 -10.48 -7.88 -2.71
C GLU A 124 -10.97 -6.66 -1.94
N ASN A 125 -11.61 -6.86 -0.78
CA ASN A 125 -12.19 -5.77 0.00
C ASN A 125 -11.12 -4.78 0.47
N LEU A 126 -9.93 -5.30 0.88
CA LEU A 126 -8.81 -4.47 1.29
C LEU A 126 -8.33 -3.57 0.14
N HIS A 127 -8.12 -4.16 -1.04
CA HIS A 127 -7.58 -3.40 -2.17
C HIS A 127 -8.62 -2.50 -2.83
N ARG A 128 -9.91 -2.86 -2.79
CA ARG A 128 -11.02 -1.95 -3.17
C ARG A 128 -11.09 -0.74 -2.24
N ALA A 129 -10.89 -0.93 -0.93
CA ALA A 129 -10.82 0.19 0.01
C ALA A 129 -9.64 1.12 -0.28
N LEU A 130 -8.44 0.58 -0.54
CA LEU A 130 -7.27 1.36 -0.93
C LEU A 130 -7.49 2.11 -2.25
N LEU A 131 -8.12 1.47 -3.22
CA LEU A 131 -8.40 2.04 -4.54
C LEU A 131 -9.25 3.31 -4.47
N THR A 132 -10.14 3.46 -3.47
CA THR A 132 -10.94 4.68 -3.29
C THR A 132 -10.08 5.95 -3.17
N GLY A 133 -8.88 5.83 -2.63
CA GLY A 133 -7.90 6.92 -2.52
C GLY A 133 -6.89 6.97 -3.66
N LEU A 134 -6.82 5.94 -4.53
CA LEU A 134 -5.75 5.77 -5.51
C LEU A 134 -6.22 5.77 -6.98
N LEU A 135 -7.45 6.17 -7.28
CA LEU A 135 -7.99 6.20 -8.65
C LEU A 135 -7.15 7.01 -9.64
N SER A 136 -6.43 8.02 -9.16
CA SER A 136 -5.51 8.82 -10.00
C SER A 136 -4.14 8.18 -10.19
N PHE A 137 -3.89 7.02 -9.60
CA PHE A 137 -2.61 6.30 -9.61
C PHE A 137 -2.76 4.86 -10.09
N ILE A 138 -3.74 4.62 -10.95
CA ILE A 138 -3.89 3.34 -11.66
C ILE A 138 -3.04 3.33 -12.92
N ALA A 139 -2.59 2.16 -13.31
CA ALA A 139 -1.87 1.98 -14.56
C ALA A 139 -2.16 0.59 -15.16
N ASN A 140 -2.22 0.54 -16.49
CA ASN A 140 -2.34 -0.71 -17.22
C ASN A 140 -1.04 -1.04 -17.97
N LYS A 141 -0.76 -2.33 -18.10
CA LYS A 141 0.39 -2.82 -18.83
C LYS A 141 0.25 -2.51 -20.32
N THR A 142 1.35 -2.09 -20.94
CA THR A 142 1.46 -1.89 -22.39
C THR A 142 2.11 -3.12 -23.05
N ASP A 143 2.17 -3.12 -24.39
CA ASP A 143 2.90 -4.13 -25.17
C ASP A 143 4.43 -4.01 -24.98
N GLU A 144 4.90 -2.86 -24.55
CA GLU A 144 6.32 -2.67 -24.23
C GLU A 144 6.69 -3.38 -22.92
N ARG A 145 7.84 -4.05 -22.92
CA ARG A 145 8.30 -4.80 -21.75
C ARG A 145 8.50 -3.90 -20.54
N ASN A 146 7.84 -4.25 -19.42
CA ASN A 146 7.91 -3.53 -18.15
C ASN A 146 7.48 -2.06 -18.21
N VAL A 147 6.66 -1.68 -19.19
CA VAL A 147 6.07 -0.36 -19.31
C VAL A 147 4.58 -0.42 -19.04
N PHE A 148 4.12 0.50 -18.21
CA PHE A 148 2.74 0.71 -17.84
C PHE A 148 2.29 2.09 -18.29
N MET A 149 1.04 2.18 -18.70
CA MET A 149 0.39 3.45 -19.02
C MET A 149 -0.42 3.91 -17.82
N ALA A 150 0.06 4.92 -17.15
CA ALA A 150 -0.64 5.57 -16.05
C ALA A 150 -1.66 6.59 -16.57
N VAL A 151 -2.45 7.15 -15.65
CA VAL A 151 -3.38 8.23 -15.95
C VAL A 151 -2.66 9.38 -16.67
N ARG A 152 -3.38 10.10 -17.56
CA ARG A 152 -2.84 11.17 -18.42
C ARG A 152 -1.80 10.70 -19.45
N GLN A 153 -1.86 9.45 -19.88
CA GLN A 153 -0.95 8.87 -20.88
C GLN A 153 0.53 8.90 -20.48
N GLN A 154 0.82 8.89 -19.18
CA GLN A 154 2.19 8.90 -18.68
C GLN A 154 2.75 7.47 -18.66
N LYS A 155 3.84 7.24 -19.38
CA LYS A 155 4.58 5.97 -19.32
C LYS A 155 5.33 5.86 -17.99
N ALA A 156 5.18 4.74 -17.31
CA ALA A 156 5.84 4.46 -16.04
C ALA A 156 6.33 3.01 -15.98
N ARG A 157 7.24 2.72 -15.06
CA ARG A 157 7.75 1.37 -14.78
C ARG A 157 7.48 0.99 -13.33
N ILE A 158 7.34 -0.28 -13.07
CA ILE A 158 7.27 -0.78 -11.69
C ILE A 158 8.66 -0.64 -11.05
N PHE A 159 8.69 -0.08 -9.84
CA PHE A 159 9.93 0.05 -9.08
C PHE A 159 10.56 -1.32 -8.80
N PRO A 160 11.89 -1.52 -8.99
CA PRO A 160 12.52 -2.84 -8.90
C PRO A 160 12.36 -3.58 -7.56
N ALA A 161 12.15 -2.84 -6.46
CA ALA A 161 11.97 -3.44 -5.14
C ALA A 161 10.51 -3.89 -4.85
N SER A 162 9.55 -3.59 -5.74
CA SER A 162 8.17 -4.04 -5.60
C SER A 162 8.05 -5.55 -5.77
N ALA A 163 7.10 -6.16 -5.07
CA ALA A 163 6.72 -7.56 -5.26
C ALA A 163 6.23 -7.84 -6.69
N LEU A 164 5.65 -6.83 -7.34
CA LEU A 164 5.09 -6.94 -8.69
C LEU A 164 6.11 -6.76 -9.81
N HIS A 165 7.37 -6.42 -9.52
CA HIS A 165 8.36 -6.06 -10.56
C HIS A 165 8.57 -7.14 -11.63
N LYS A 166 8.41 -8.43 -11.27
CA LYS A 166 8.60 -9.56 -12.19
C LYS A 166 7.30 -10.27 -12.57
N THR A 167 6.17 -9.73 -12.16
CA THR A 167 4.86 -10.33 -12.45
C THR A 167 4.31 -9.84 -13.79
N ASN A 168 3.44 -10.64 -14.38
CA ASN A 168 2.73 -10.29 -15.61
C ASN A 168 1.35 -9.72 -15.30
N THR A 169 1.29 -8.74 -14.40
CA THR A 169 0.04 -8.14 -13.93
C THR A 169 -0.49 -7.11 -14.93
N PRO A 170 -1.73 -7.24 -15.42
CA PRO A 170 -2.26 -6.32 -16.43
C PRO A 170 -2.64 -4.94 -15.86
N TRP A 171 -3.17 -4.89 -14.65
CA TRP A 171 -3.59 -3.66 -13.99
C TRP A 171 -3.02 -3.55 -12.59
N VAL A 172 -2.56 -2.35 -12.26
CA VAL A 172 -2.00 -2.03 -10.94
C VAL A 172 -2.55 -0.70 -10.44
N MET A 173 -2.64 -0.56 -9.13
CA MET A 173 -2.70 0.73 -8.45
C MET A 173 -1.38 0.98 -7.73
N ALA A 174 -0.95 2.24 -7.62
CA ALA A 174 0.26 2.65 -6.92
C ALA A 174 -0.07 3.73 -5.88
N PHE A 175 0.69 3.79 -4.81
CA PHE A 175 0.57 4.88 -3.84
C PHE A 175 1.21 6.18 -4.35
N GLU A 176 2.32 6.05 -5.07
CA GLU A 176 3.06 7.21 -5.59
C GLU A 176 3.71 6.92 -6.95
N MET A 177 3.92 7.98 -7.72
CA MET A 177 4.77 8.00 -8.89
C MET A 177 5.97 8.88 -8.60
N VAL A 178 7.16 8.37 -8.81
CA VAL A 178 8.43 9.07 -8.57
C VAL A 178 9.16 9.25 -9.90
N GLU A 179 9.40 10.49 -10.26
CA GLU A 179 10.17 10.84 -11.45
C GLU A 179 11.65 10.97 -11.09
N THR A 180 12.48 10.22 -11.81
CA THR A 180 13.95 10.30 -11.76
C THR A 180 14.45 10.41 -13.21
N SER A 181 15.33 9.54 -13.68
CA SER A 181 15.62 9.37 -15.13
C SER A 181 14.42 8.76 -15.87
N GLN A 182 13.55 8.07 -15.16
CA GLN A 182 12.29 7.49 -15.63
C GLN A 182 11.23 7.66 -14.54
N VAL A 183 9.96 7.49 -14.91
CA VAL A 183 8.86 7.49 -13.94
C VAL A 183 8.68 6.08 -13.37
N TYR A 184 8.69 5.98 -12.05
CA TYR A 184 8.48 4.73 -11.33
C TYR A 184 7.20 4.75 -10.50
N LEU A 185 6.43 3.67 -10.60
CA LEU A 185 5.32 3.38 -9.71
C LEU A 185 5.88 2.68 -8.46
N ARG A 186 5.51 3.15 -7.27
CA ARG A 186 5.97 2.61 -5.98
C ARG A 186 4.80 2.27 -5.08
N THR A 187 4.99 1.24 -4.26
CA THR A 187 3.99 0.67 -3.36
C THR A 187 2.72 0.32 -4.12
N LEU A 188 2.81 -0.80 -4.82
CA LEU A 188 1.80 -1.23 -5.78
C LEU A 188 0.96 -2.39 -5.26
N ALA A 189 -0.20 -2.55 -5.86
CA ALA A 189 -0.98 -3.78 -5.79
C ALA A 189 -1.61 -4.09 -7.16
N LYS A 190 -1.76 -5.39 -7.42
CA LYS A 190 -2.59 -5.90 -8.51
C LYS A 190 -4.05 -5.54 -8.22
N ILE A 191 -4.76 -5.10 -9.26
CA ILE A 191 -6.19 -4.81 -9.20
C ILE A 191 -6.90 -5.43 -10.40
N GLU A 192 -8.21 -5.60 -10.25
CA GLU A 192 -9.07 -6.02 -11.37
C GLU A 192 -9.77 -4.80 -11.97
N PRO A 193 -9.91 -4.71 -13.30
CA PRO A 193 -10.48 -3.55 -13.97
C PRO A 193 -11.92 -3.26 -13.53
N GLU A 194 -12.68 -4.28 -13.13
CA GLU A 194 -14.04 -4.14 -12.62
C GLU A 194 -14.10 -3.29 -11.34
N TRP A 195 -13.05 -3.36 -10.50
CA TRP A 195 -12.97 -2.55 -9.28
C TRP A 195 -12.82 -1.07 -9.60
N ILE A 196 -12.11 -0.74 -10.69
CA ILE A 196 -11.95 0.64 -11.16
C ILE A 196 -13.31 1.20 -11.58
N LEU A 197 -14.09 0.43 -12.35
CA LEU A 197 -15.41 0.82 -12.80
C LEU A 197 -16.35 1.12 -11.62
N LEU A 198 -16.34 0.23 -10.62
CA LEU A 198 -17.17 0.38 -9.43
C LEU A 198 -16.73 1.56 -8.54
N ALA A 199 -15.41 1.80 -8.42
CA ALA A 199 -14.86 2.86 -7.57
C ALA A 199 -14.98 4.25 -8.22
N ALA A 200 -14.92 4.32 -9.54
CA ALA A 200 -14.96 5.58 -10.28
C ALA A 200 -16.38 6.07 -10.57
N GLY A 201 -17.39 5.16 -10.62
CA GLY A 201 -18.77 5.51 -10.86
C GLY A 201 -18.94 6.49 -12.03
N ASP A 202 -19.61 7.63 -11.78
CA ASP A 202 -19.91 8.66 -12.80
C ASP A 202 -18.67 9.45 -13.28
N LEU A 203 -17.48 9.21 -12.68
CA LEU A 203 -16.25 9.87 -13.12
C LEU A 203 -15.67 9.27 -14.41
N LEU A 204 -16.17 8.12 -14.85
CA LEU A 204 -15.72 7.43 -16.05
C LEU A 204 -16.53 7.84 -17.28
N LYS A 205 -15.80 8.18 -18.34
CA LYS A 205 -16.39 8.27 -19.70
C LYS A 205 -16.25 6.90 -20.37
N HIS A 206 -17.39 6.27 -20.68
CA HIS A 206 -17.40 5.01 -21.43
C HIS A 206 -17.30 5.31 -22.93
N HIS A 207 -16.30 4.75 -23.58
CA HIS A 207 -16.19 4.72 -25.03
C HIS A 207 -16.46 3.28 -25.48
N TYR A 208 -17.54 3.08 -26.21
CA TYR A 208 -17.86 1.78 -26.80
C TYR A 208 -17.34 1.74 -28.24
N PHE A 209 -16.55 0.73 -28.55
CA PHE A 209 -16.14 0.43 -29.92
C PHE A 209 -16.91 -0.79 -30.40
N GLU A 210 -17.44 -0.75 -31.61
CA GLU A 210 -18.00 -1.95 -32.21
C GLU A 210 -16.87 -2.94 -32.49
N PRO A 211 -17.06 -4.23 -32.18
CA PRO A 211 -16.06 -5.24 -32.52
C PRO A 211 -16.01 -5.38 -34.04
N HIS A 212 -14.80 -5.32 -34.60
CA HIS A 212 -14.52 -5.59 -36.00
C HIS A 212 -14.54 -7.08 -36.29
#